data_bcc2683a19fb8b9205cb53fa6e339007
#
_entry.id   bcc2683a19fb8b9205cb53fa6e339007
#
_cell.length_a   1.000
_cell.length_b   1.000
_cell.length_c   1.000
_cell.angle_alpha   90.00
_cell.angle_beta   90.00
_cell.angle_gamma   90.00
#
_symmetry.space_group_name_H-M   'P 1'
#
loop_
_entity.id
_entity.type
_entity.pdbx_description
1 polymer ?
#
loop_
_entity_poly.entity_id
_entity_poly.type
_entity_poly.pdbx_seq_one_letter_code
_entity_poly.pdbx_strand_id
1 'polypeptide(L)'
;MLYRSDMKQVRTILVLAAVLWTGCTQAPQAPQAQTEEAKQVQAGGEGKTYTFLGEDKEASKIIVIGTKVTGRHEIRFPIKEATATLTNECISGGKIVLDIANLEVLDLQGKEKAKLEGHLKSPDFFEAEKYPEGVFEVTGCERDRGDTLYLSGNLTLRGVTKSIRFPALYKYDPNQPTLEASFNINRQEWGISYKGKADNLIRDEVNIQVRLRGRAAGV
;
A
#
# COMPACT_ATOMS: atom_id res chain seq x y z
N MET A 1 43.87 -59.58 37.14
CA MET A 1 42.51 -59.36 36.69
C MET A 1 42.39 -57.91 36.21
N LEU A 2 42.61 -57.74 34.88
CA LEU A 2 42.72 -56.41 34.25
C LEU A 2 41.43 -56.11 33.59
N TYR A 3 40.73 -55.05 34.05
CA TYR A 3 39.48 -54.54 33.47
C TYR A 3 39.82 -53.47 32.42
N ARG A 4 39.61 -53.79 31.15
CA ARG A 4 39.85 -52.95 30.00
C ARG A 4 38.58 -52.16 29.72
N SER A 5 38.56 -50.83 29.92
CA SER A 5 37.48 -49.95 29.59
C SER A 5 37.60 -49.49 28.14
N ASP A 6 36.69 -49.92 27.31
CA ASP A 6 36.49 -49.42 25.91
C ASP A 6 35.87 -48.05 25.93
N MET A 7 36.66 -47.01 25.56
CA MET A 7 36.13 -45.68 25.26
C MET A 7 35.57 -45.65 23.85
N LYS A 8 34.25 -45.68 23.71
CA LYS A 8 33.59 -45.42 22.42
C LYS A 8 33.67 -43.93 22.10
N GLN A 9 34.44 -43.59 21.11
CA GLN A 9 34.52 -42.25 20.51
C GLN A 9 33.20 -41.93 19.83
N VAL A 10 32.41 -41.00 20.40
CA VAL A 10 31.23 -40.42 19.76
C VAL A 10 31.72 -39.31 18.83
N ARG A 11 31.73 -39.58 17.53
CA ARG A 11 31.98 -38.56 16.50
C ARG A 11 30.72 -37.72 16.34
N THR A 12 30.73 -36.53 16.92
CA THR A 12 29.68 -35.51 16.69
C THR A 12 29.86 -34.95 15.28
N ILE A 13 28.98 -35.31 14.38
CA ILE A 13 28.91 -34.72 13.02
C ILE A 13 28.22 -33.37 13.18
N LEU A 14 29.00 -32.30 13.09
CA LEU A 14 28.51 -30.93 13.00
C LEU A 14 27.94 -30.72 11.59
N VAL A 15 26.62 -30.83 11.43
CA VAL A 15 25.92 -30.45 10.19
C VAL A 15 25.83 -28.93 10.17
N LEU A 16 26.72 -28.32 9.41
CA LEU A 16 26.66 -26.88 9.12
C LEU A 16 25.49 -26.64 8.16
N ALA A 17 24.34 -26.26 8.68
CA ALA A 17 23.20 -25.80 7.89
C ALA A 17 23.57 -24.43 7.30
N ALA A 18 24.02 -24.42 6.06
CA ALA A 18 24.17 -23.17 5.28
C ALA A 18 22.75 -22.63 5.00
N VAL A 19 22.32 -21.65 5.79
CA VAL A 19 21.11 -20.87 5.50
C VAL A 19 21.43 -19.98 4.29
N LEU A 20 21.08 -20.45 3.11
CA LEU A 20 21.08 -19.63 1.91
C LEU A 20 19.98 -18.57 2.07
N TRP A 21 20.36 -17.37 2.44
CA TRP A 21 19.53 -16.18 2.32
C TRP A 21 19.34 -15.89 0.83
N THR A 22 18.38 -16.55 0.21
CA THR A 22 17.86 -16.09 -1.07
C THR A 22 17.08 -14.81 -0.75
N GLY A 23 17.67 -13.66 -1.04
CA GLY A 23 17.00 -12.38 -1.00
C GLY A 23 15.85 -12.39 -1.99
N CYS A 24 14.68 -12.86 -1.56
CA CYS A 24 13.48 -12.82 -2.37
C CYS A 24 13.06 -11.37 -2.58
N THR A 25 13.07 -10.92 -3.82
CA THR A 25 12.43 -9.69 -4.31
C THR A 25 10.91 -9.85 -4.28
N GLN A 26 10.35 -10.24 -3.14
CA GLN A 26 8.91 -10.35 -2.95
C GLN A 26 8.32 -8.99 -2.56
N ALA A 27 7.08 -8.74 -2.99
CA ALA A 27 6.28 -7.66 -2.43
C ALA A 27 6.22 -7.83 -0.90
N PRO A 28 6.11 -6.74 -0.13
CA PRO A 28 5.86 -6.83 1.30
C PRO A 28 4.70 -7.78 1.57
N GLN A 29 4.87 -8.68 2.57
CA GLN A 29 3.77 -9.54 2.98
C GLN A 29 2.70 -8.67 3.66
N ALA A 30 1.57 -8.53 2.99
CA ALA A 30 0.43 -7.75 3.47
C ALA A 30 -0.87 -8.46 3.06
N PRO A 31 -1.98 -8.23 3.79
CA PRO A 31 -3.27 -8.78 3.41
C PRO A 31 -3.66 -8.36 2.00
N GLN A 32 -4.24 -9.29 1.23
CA GLN A 32 -4.87 -8.97 -0.04
C GLN A 32 -6.17 -8.21 0.25
N ALA A 33 -6.36 -7.04 -0.36
CA ALA A 33 -7.64 -6.35 -0.32
C ALA A 33 -8.70 -7.18 -1.05
N GLN A 34 -9.88 -7.24 -0.47
CA GLN A 34 -11.03 -7.82 -1.16
C GLN A 34 -11.50 -6.82 -2.21
N THR A 35 -11.64 -7.26 -3.46
CA THR A 35 -12.04 -6.42 -4.58
C THR A 35 -13.40 -6.86 -5.10
N GLU A 36 -14.30 -5.92 -5.30
CA GLU A 36 -15.68 -6.12 -5.78
C GLU A 36 -16.04 -5.01 -6.78
N GLU A 37 -17.25 -5.09 -7.37
CA GLU A 37 -17.79 -4.00 -8.17
C GLU A 37 -18.00 -2.74 -7.30
N ALA A 38 -17.93 -1.57 -7.95
CA ALA A 38 -18.08 -0.28 -7.28
C ALA A 38 -19.40 -0.20 -6.49
N LYS A 39 -19.34 0.36 -5.28
CA LYS A 39 -20.49 0.54 -4.39
C LYS A 39 -20.97 1.99 -4.41
N GLN A 40 -22.24 2.21 -4.07
CA GLN A 40 -22.74 3.57 -3.93
C GLN A 40 -22.02 4.27 -2.77
N VAL A 41 -21.47 5.44 -3.04
CA VAL A 41 -20.88 6.30 -2.00
C VAL A 41 -22.03 6.94 -1.21
N GLN A 42 -22.05 6.71 0.09
CA GLN A 42 -22.99 7.39 0.98
C GLN A 42 -22.42 8.76 1.35
N ALA A 43 -23.28 9.78 1.41
CA ALA A 43 -22.88 11.05 1.99
C ALA A 43 -22.38 10.81 3.42
N GLY A 44 -21.29 11.47 3.82
CA GLY A 44 -20.64 11.27 5.11
C GLY A 44 -21.64 11.30 6.25
N GLY A 45 -21.56 10.31 7.14
CA GLY A 45 -22.41 10.18 8.31
C GLY A 45 -22.07 11.20 9.41
N GLU A 46 -22.52 10.91 10.63
CA GLU A 46 -22.16 11.70 11.81
C GLU A 46 -20.65 11.69 12.04
N GLY A 47 -20.10 12.79 12.59
CA GLY A 47 -18.68 12.90 12.95
C GLY A 47 -18.11 14.29 12.72
N LYS A 48 -16.83 14.41 13.02
CA LYS A 48 -16.05 15.63 12.79
C LYS A 48 -15.21 15.47 11.53
N THR A 49 -15.15 16.51 10.70
CA THR A 49 -14.36 16.49 9.47
C THR A 49 -12.91 16.87 9.75
N TYR A 50 -11.99 16.12 9.17
CA TYR A 50 -10.55 16.31 9.24
C TYR A 50 -9.97 16.42 7.85
N THR A 51 -8.88 17.19 7.74
CA THR A 51 -7.98 17.16 6.58
C THR A 51 -6.71 16.41 6.95
N PHE A 52 -6.17 15.64 5.99
CA PHE A 52 -4.91 14.90 6.12
C PHE A 52 -3.79 15.55 5.30
N LEU A 53 -4.02 16.75 4.80
CA LEU A 53 -3.01 17.60 4.20
C LEU A 53 -2.55 18.63 5.22
N GLY A 54 -1.23 18.79 5.33
CA GLY A 54 -0.58 19.76 6.23
C GLY A 54 0.67 20.32 5.59
N GLU A 55 1.36 21.21 6.31
CA GLU A 55 2.63 21.76 5.88
C GLU A 55 3.73 20.69 5.79
N ASP A 56 3.69 19.71 6.71
CA ASP A 56 4.56 18.53 6.68
C ASP A 56 4.04 17.49 5.69
N LYS A 57 4.59 17.50 4.48
CA LYS A 57 4.26 16.53 3.42
C LYS A 57 4.66 15.09 3.74
N GLU A 58 5.51 14.87 4.74
CA GLU A 58 5.90 13.52 5.19
C GLU A 58 4.96 12.96 6.27
N ALA A 59 4.13 13.80 6.86
CA ALA A 59 3.15 13.36 7.86
C ALA A 59 2.07 12.45 7.26
N SER A 60 1.66 12.74 6.02
CA SER A 60 0.71 11.93 5.26
C SER A 60 1.34 11.51 3.94
N LYS A 61 1.35 10.21 3.67
CA LYS A 61 1.94 9.68 2.44
C LYS A 61 1.29 8.37 1.99
N ILE A 62 1.32 8.16 0.69
CA ILE A 62 0.90 6.92 0.04
C ILE A 62 2.05 6.45 -0.84
N ILE A 63 2.54 5.24 -0.53
CA ILE A 63 3.64 4.58 -1.23
C ILE A 63 3.09 3.30 -1.86
N VAL A 64 3.42 3.08 -3.11
CA VAL A 64 3.12 1.83 -3.82
C VAL A 64 4.43 1.11 -4.12
N ILE A 65 4.48 -0.19 -3.79
CA ILE A 65 5.64 -1.04 -4.06
C ILE A 65 5.26 -2.03 -5.16
N GLY A 66 5.84 -1.82 -6.33
CA GLY A 66 5.78 -2.76 -7.44
C GLY A 66 7.01 -3.67 -7.48
N THR A 67 6.81 -4.94 -7.77
CA THR A 67 7.88 -5.94 -7.81
C THR A 67 8.00 -6.60 -9.17
N LYS A 68 9.22 -6.98 -9.52
CA LYS A 68 9.56 -7.74 -10.72
C LYS A 68 10.57 -8.83 -10.36
N VAL A 69 10.89 -9.72 -11.29
CA VAL A 69 11.85 -10.83 -11.03
C VAL A 69 13.18 -10.33 -10.45
N THR A 70 13.69 -9.20 -10.96
CA THR A 70 15.03 -8.68 -10.60
C THR A 70 15.03 -7.62 -9.50
N GLY A 71 13.88 -7.23 -8.95
CA GLY A 71 13.85 -6.18 -7.94
C GLY A 71 12.47 -5.61 -7.66
N ARG A 72 12.46 -4.49 -6.96
CA ARG A 72 11.25 -3.73 -6.63
C ARG A 72 11.49 -2.26 -6.87
N HIS A 73 10.40 -1.50 -7.00
CA HIS A 73 10.42 -0.06 -7.03
C HIS A 73 9.41 0.50 -6.04
N GLU A 74 9.77 1.61 -5.41
CA GLU A 74 8.93 2.34 -4.47
C GLU A 74 8.47 3.65 -5.14
N ILE A 75 7.17 3.83 -5.25
CA ILE A 75 6.55 4.96 -5.92
C ILE A 75 5.69 5.72 -4.93
N ARG A 76 5.98 7.01 -4.73
CA ARG A 76 5.12 7.93 -3.99
C ARG A 76 4.06 8.49 -4.92
N PHE A 77 2.83 8.52 -4.45
CA PHE A 77 1.74 9.27 -5.08
C PHE A 77 1.45 10.50 -4.23
N PRO A 78 1.75 11.71 -4.72
CA PRO A 78 1.40 12.92 -3.99
C PRO A 78 -0.10 13.01 -3.75
N ILE A 79 -0.50 13.53 -2.60
CA ILE A 79 -1.91 13.66 -2.22
C ILE A 79 -2.35 15.09 -2.56
N LYS A 80 -3.36 15.23 -3.43
CA LYS A 80 -3.98 16.52 -3.79
C LYS A 80 -5.07 16.92 -2.80
N GLU A 81 -5.86 15.95 -2.38
CA GLU A 81 -6.96 16.11 -1.43
C GLU A 81 -6.99 14.89 -0.51
N ALA A 82 -7.21 15.11 0.76
CA ALA A 82 -7.47 14.04 1.71
C ALA A 82 -8.32 14.59 2.85
N THR A 83 -9.60 14.24 2.84
CA THR A 83 -10.58 14.63 3.85
C THR A 83 -11.35 13.41 4.31
N ALA A 84 -11.72 13.38 5.58
CA ALA A 84 -12.61 12.35 6.10
C ALA A 84 -13.45 12.87 7.27
N THR A 85 -14.65 12.31 7.40
CA THR A 85 -15.51 12.48 8.57
C THR A 85 -15.28 11.31 9.51
N LEU A 86 -14.87 11.63 10.74
CA LEU A 86 -14.40 10.66 11.73
C LEU A 86 -15.29 10.68 12.96
N THR A 87 -15.55 9.51 13.49
CA THR A 87 -16.03 9.30 14.86
C THR A 87 -14.94 8.61 15.68
N ASN A 88 -15.17 8.47 16.99
CA ASN A 88 -14.32 7.64 17.84
C ASN A 88 -14.23 6.19 17.35
N GLU A 89 -15.30 5.69 16.75
CA GLU A 89 -15.40 4.28 16.36
C GLU A 89 -14.95 4.01 14.93
N CYS A 90 -15.20 4.96 14.00
CA CYS A 90 -15.08 4.66 12.58
C CYS A 90 -14.87 5.91 11.72
N ILE A 91 -14.57 5.65 10.44
CA ILE A 91 -14.54 6.63 9.36
C ILE A 91 -15.86 6.55 8.62
N SER A 92 -16.75 7.52 8.82
CA SER A 92 -18.10 7.52 8.30
C SER A 92 -18.21 8.02 6.85
N GLY A 93 -17.15 8.65 6.33
CA GLY A 93 -17.03 9.12 4.97
C GLY A 93 -15.66 9.72 4.73
N GLY A 94 -15.29 9.92 3.47
CA GLY A 94 -14.01 10.55 3.13
C GLY A 94 -13.60 10.35 1.69
N LYS A 95 -12.67 11.20 1.26
CA LYS A 95 -12.12 11.20 -0.09
C LYS A 95 -10.63 11.48 -0.06
N ILE A 96 -9.90 10.72 -0.86
CA ILE A 96 -8.47 10.95 -1.13
C ILE A 96 -8.31 11.09 -2.63
N VAL A 97 -7.63 12.14 -3.07
CA VAL A 97 -7.26 12.35 -4.47
C VAL A 97 -5.74 12.29 -4.57
N LEU A 98 -5.24 11.39 -5.40
CA LEU A 98 -3.83 11.16 -5.68
C LEU A 98 -3.45 11.88 -6.97
N ASP A 99 -2.29 12.48 -7.00
CA ASP A 99 -1.69 13.11 -8.18
C ASP A 99 -0.86 12.09 -8.97
N ILE A 100 -1.50 11.40 -9.91
CA ILE A 100 -0.84 10.41 -10.77
C ILE A 100 0.13 11.09 -11.73
N ALA A 101 -0.20 12.30 -12.21
CA ALA A 101 0.63 13.04 -13.13
C ALA A 101 2.00 13.42 -12.53
N ASN A 102 2.06 13.57 -11.20
CA ASN A 102 3.27 13.93 -10.46
C ASN A 102 3.79 12.81 -9.54
N LEU A 103 3.48 11.53 -9.86
CA LEU A 103 4.07 10.42 -9.15
C LEU A 103 5.60 10.48 -9.14
N GLU A 104 6.20 9.97 -8.06
CA GLU A 104 7.63 10.05 -7.82
C GLU A 104 8.22 8.68 -7.48
N VAL A 105 9.24 8.26 -8.23
CA VAL A 105 10.03 7.06 -7.92
C VAL A 105 11.06 7.41 -6.85
N LEU A 106 11.10 6.65 -5.75
CA LEU A 106 11.91 6.97 -4.57
C LEU A 106 13.26 6.26 -4.53
N ASP A 107 13.36 5.10 -5.15
CA ASP A 107 14.53 4.20 -5.09
C ASP A 107 15.52 4.36 -6.26
N LEU A 108 15.26 5.28 -7.19
CA LEU A 108 16.13 5.59 -8.32
C LEU A 108 16.50 7.08 -8.36
N GLN A 109 17.57 7.39 -9.12
CA GLN A 109 18.03 8.76 -9.31
C GLN A 109 18.33 9.06 -10.80
N GLY A 110 18.42 10.34 -11.13
CA GLY A 110 18.84 10.83 -12.45
C GLY A 110 18.01 10.26 -13.61
N LYS A 111 18.71 9.79 -14.65
CA LYS A 111 18.07 9.31 -15.89
C LYS A 111 17.19 8.07 -15.68
N GLU A 112 17.57 7.16 -14.80
CA GLU A 112 16.80 5.93 -14.54
C GLU A 112 15.48 6.25 -13.80
N LYS A 113 15.50 7.19 -12.85
CA LYS A 113 14.28 7.72 -12.22
C LYS A 113 13.34 8.31 -13.27
N ALA A 114 13.81 9.26 -14.07
CA ALA A 114 13.00 9.92 -15.10
C ALA A 114 12.42 8.93 -16.13
N LYS A 115 13.20 7.91 -16.52
CA LYS A 115 12.76 6.87 -17.45
C LYS A 115 11.63 6.02 -16.86
N LEU A 116 11.75 5.59 -15.59
CA LEU A 116 10.70 4.81 -14.94
C LEU A 116 9.44 5.64 -14.69
N GLU A 117 9.58 6.89 -14.22
CA GLU A 117 8.44 7.81 -14.05
C GLU A 117 7.70 8.05 -15.36
N GLY A 118 8.44 8.29 -16.46
CA GLY A 118 7.86 8.44 -17.81
C GLY A 118 7.09 7.19 -18.24
N HIS A 119 7.64 6.00 -17.99
CA HIS A 119 6.96 4.75 -18.33
C HIS A 119 5.71 4.51 -17.47
N LEU A 120 5.77 4.78 -16.15
CA LEU A 120 4.61 4.67 -15.28
C LEU A 120 3.46 5.61 -15.70
N LYS A 121 3.79 6.79 -16.23
CA LYS A 121 2.80 7.77 -16.73
C LYS A 121 2.25 7.44 -18.12
N SER A 122 2.90 6.54 -18.87
CA SER A 122 2.51 6.17 -20.24
C SER A 122 1.21 5.34 -20.29
N PRO A 123 0.63 5.14 -21.50
CA PRO A 123 -0.52 4.27 -21.70
C PRO A 123 -0.33 2.82 -21.27
N ASP A 124 0.91 2.33 -21.16
CA ASP A 124 1.21 0.99 -20.67
C ASP A 124 0.83 0.79 -19.19
N PHE A 125 0.83 1.89 -18.40
CA PHE A 125 0.51 1.88 -16.98
C PHE A 125 -0.67 2.79 -16.64
N PHE A 126 -0.42 4.00 -16.12
CA PHE A 126 -1.48 4.86 -15.58
C PHE A 126 -2.16 5.72 -16.63
N GLU A 127 -1.57 5.90 -17.84
CA GLU A 127 -2.11 6.79 -18.87
C GLU A 127 -2.40 8.20 -18.29
N ALA A 128 -1.40 8.78 -17.61
CA ALA A 128 -1.57 9.94 -16.74
C ALA A 128 -2.01 11.21 -17.47
N GLU A 129 -1.78 11.34 -18.79
CA GLU A 129 -2.32 12.43 -19.59
C GLU A 129 -3.85 12.42 -19.64
N LYS A 130 -4.45 11.24 -19.68
CA LYS A 130 -5.90 11.05 -19.72
C LYS A 130 -6.52 10.90 -18.33
N TYR A 131 -5.78 10.27 -17.42
CA TYR A 131 -6.21 9.98 -16.06
C TYR A 131 -5.18 10.54 -15.06
N PRO A 132 -5.12 11.88 -14.89
CA PRO A 132 -4.09 12.52 -14.07
C PRO A 132 -4.27 12.26 -12.57
N GLU A 133 -5.39 11.68 -12.16
CA GLU A 133 -5.75 11.47 -10.77
C GLU A 133 -6.18 10.04 -10.49
N GLY A 134 -5.87 9.58 -9.28
CA GLY A 134 -6.48 8.42 -8.65
C GLY A 134 -7.37 8.88 -7.51
N VAL A 135 -8.52 8.22 -7.30
CA VAL A 135 -9.49 8.64 -6.28
C VAL A 135 -9.87 7.45 -5.42
N PHE A 136 -9.87 7.65 -4.10
CA PHE A 136 -10.44 6.70 -3.16
C PHE A 136 -11.57 7.40 -2.38
N GLU A 137 -12.77 6.81 -2.40
CA GLU A 137 -13.96 7.31 -1.70
C GLU A 137 -14.47 6.26 -0.73
N VAL A 138 -14.55 6.61 0.55
CA VAL A 138 -15.00 5.71 1.61
C VAL A 138 -16.48 5.34 1.39
N THR A 139 -16.77 4.04 1.43
CA THR A 139 -18.13 3.49 1.32
C THR A 139 -18.58 2.76 2.57
N GLY A 140 -17.66 2.47 3.50
CA GLY A 140 -17.99 1.79 4.73
C GLY A 140 -16.78 1.58 5.64
N CYS A 141 -17.07 1.36 6.90
CA CYS A 141 -16.09 1.10 7.93
C CYS A 141 -16.69 0.13 8.94
N GLU A 142 -15.92 -0.86 9.35
CA GLU A 142 -16.29 -1.84 10.35
C GLU A 142 -15.16 -1.96 11.37
N ARG A 143 -15.47 -1.73 12.66
CA ARG A 143 -14.50 -1.89 13.75
C ARG A 143 -14.21 -3.39 13.96
N ASP A 144 -12.94 -3.73 14.09
CA ASP A 144 -12.50 -5.05 14.51
C ASP A 144 -12.03 -4.99 15.97
N ARG A 145 -10.86 -5.48 16.28
CA ARG A 145 -10.30 -5.53 17.65
C ARG A 145 -9.30 -4.41 17.86
N GLY A 146 -9.37 -3.79 19.04
CA GLY A 146 -8.43 -2.71 19.42
C GLY A 146 -8.50 -1.53 18.44
N ASP A 147 -7.35 -1.12 17.92
CA ASP A 147 -7.24 -0.01 16.97
C ASP A 147 -7.46 -0.44 15.50
N THR A 148 -7.76 -1.71 15.24
CA THR A 148 -7.97 -2.22 13.89
C THR A 148 -9.40 -1.99 13.43
N LEU A 149 -9.55 -1.55 12.19
CA LEU A 149 -10.81 -1.51 11.48
C LEU A 149 -10.65 -2.06 10.06
N TYR A 150 -11.75 -2.46 9.45
CA TYR A 150 -11.83 -2.73 8.01
C TYR A 150 -12.45 -1.52 7.31
N LEU A 151 -11.65 -0.89 6.45
CA LEU A 151 -12.10 0.22 5.64
C LEU A 151 -12.52 -0.29 4.26
N SER A 152 -13.71 0.11 3.82
CA SER A 152 -14.20 -0.16 2.47
C SER A 152 -14.33 1.15 1.71
N GLY A 153 -13.99 1.13 0.42
CA GLY A 153 -14.12 2.31 -0.43
C GLY A 153 -13.95 1.98 -1.90
N ASN A 154 -14.41 2.87 -2.74
CA ASN A 154 -14.22 2.81 -4.17
C ASN A 154 -12.85 3.39 -4.52
N LEU A 155 -12.00 2.59 -5.14
CA LEU A 155 -10.72 3.03 -5.71
C LEU A 155 -10.89 3.18 -7.22
N THR A 156 -10.68 4.39 -7.72
CA THR A 156 -10.66 4.69 -9.16
C THR A 156 -9.24 4.94 -9.61
N LEU A 157 -8.76 4.14 -10.53
CA LEU A 157 -7.48 4.29 -11.22
C LEU A 157 -7.71 4.09 -12.71
N ARG A 158 -7.05 4.88 -13.56
CA ARG A 158 -7.13 4.73 -15.02
C ARG A 158 -8.58 4.66 -15.54
N GLY A 159 -9.51 5.39 -14.92
CA GLY A 159 -10.93 5.41 -15.30
C GLY A 159 -11.74 4.18 -14.90
N VAL A 160 -11.13 3.19 -14.25
CA VAL A 160 -11.81 1.99 -13.71
C VAL A 160 -12.02 2.16 -12.23
N THR A 161 -13.25 1.93 -11.76
CA THR A 161 -13.62 1.99 -10.35
C THR A 161 -13.96 0.61 -9.82
N LYS A 162 -13.31 0.22 -8.72
CA LYS A 162 -13.60 -1.02 -7.97
C LYS A 162 -13.74 -0.70 -6.50
N SER A 163 -14.63 -1.40 -5.82
CA SER A 163 -14.70 -1.38 -4.36
C SER A 163 -13.59 -2.26 -3.79
N ILE A 164 -12.84 -1.73 -2.84
CA ILE A 164 -11.83 -2.50 -2.09
C ILE A 164 -12.15 -2.46 -0.60
N ARG A 165 -11.82 -3.55 0.12
CA ARG A 165 -11.89 -3.66 1.58
C ARG A 165 -10.56 -4.17 2.12
N PHE A 166 -9.99 -3.45 3.07
CA PHE A 166 -8.68 -3.75 3.65
C PHE A 166 -8.62 -3.40 5.13
N PRO A 167 -7.77 -4.07 5.92
CA PRO A 167 -7.55 -3.72 7.33
C PRO A 167 -6.67 -2.47 7.45
N ALA A 168 -6.98 -1.64 8.44
CA ALA A 168 -6.22 -0.44 8.78
C ALA A 168 -6.13 -0.27 10.30
N LEU A 169 -5.04 0.33 10.77
CA LEU A 169 -4.89 0.80 12.15
C LEU A 169 -5.41 2.24 12.22
N TYR A 170 -6.42 2.44 13.05
CA TYR A 170 -7.05 3.73 13.22
C TYR A 170 -7.01 4.15 14.68
N LYS A 171 -6.38 5.29 14.93
CA LYS A 171 -6.36 5.91 16.26
C LYS A 171 -7.06 7.24 16.19
N TYR A 172 -8.18 7.34 16.91
CA TYR A 172 -8.88 8.60 17.05
C TYR A 172 -8.21 9.48 18.10
N ASP A 173 -7.80 10.65 17.69
CA ASP A 173 -7.40 11.77 18.54
C ASP A 173 -8.13 13.01 18.03
N PRO A 174 -8.85 13.75 18.87
CA PRO A 174 -9.59 14.95 18.46
C PRO A 174 -8.74 16.03 17.79
N ASN A 175 -7.44 16.04 18.01
CA ASN A 175 -6.50 17.00 17.44
C ASN A 175 -5.73 16.41 16.26
N GLN A 176 -5.33 15.13 16.36
CA GLN A 176 -4.45 14.50 15.38
C GLN A 176 -4.77 13.01 15.18
N PRO A 177 -5.92 12.68 14.56
CA PRO A 177 -6.23 11.29 14.24
C PRO A 177 -5.23 10.70 13.23
N THR A 178 -4.96 9.41 13.35
CA THR A 178 -4.05 8.70 12.43
C THR A 178 -4.71 7.48 11.80
N LEU A 179 -4.35 7.23 10.54
CA LEU A 179 -4.70 6.01 9.82
C LEU A 179 -3.44 5.44 9.17
N GLU A 180 -3.17 4.17 9.44
CA GLU A 180 -2.08 3.44 8.79
C GLU A 180 -2.62 2.14 8.19
N ALA A 181 -2.24 1.83 6.96
CA ALA A 181 -2.61 0.57 6.30
C ALA A 181 -1.47 0.07 5.42
N SER A 182 -1.38 -1.24 5.30
CA SER A 182 -0.55 -1.91 4.30
C SER A 182 -1.34 -3.10 3.76
N PHE A 183 -1.60 -3.09 2.46
CA PHE A 183 -2.39 -4.12 1.79
C PHE A 183 -1.97 -4.27 0.33
N ASN A 184 -2.33 -5.39 -0.28
CA ASN A 184 -2.04 -5.69 -1.66
C ASN A 184 -3.29 -5.58 -2.52
N ILE A 185 -3.12 -5.16 -3.77
CA ILE A 185 -4.15 -5.22 -4.83
C ILE A 185 -3.58 -5.87 -6.09
N ASN A 186 -4.46 -6.42 -6.93
CA ASN A 186 -4.09 -6.84 -8.27
C ASN A 186 -4.28 -5.67 -9.25
N ARG A 187 -3.18 -5.09 -9.75
CA ARG A 187 -3.21 -3.94 -10.66
C ARG A 187 -3.98 -4.17 -11.96
N GLN A 188 -4.10 -5.44 -12.40
CA GLN A 188 -4.83 -5.77 -13.63
C GLN A 188 -6.33 -5.47 -13.53
N GLU A 189 -6.89 -5.46 -12.33
CA GLU A 189 -8.31 -5.13 -12.10
C GLU A 189 -8.64 -3.68 -12.49
N TRP A 190 -7.63 -2.82 -12.59
CA TRP A 190 -7.73 -1.45 -13.12
C TRP A 190 -7.18 -1.31 -14.53
N GLY A 191 -7.04 -2.41 -15.28
CA GLY A 191 -6.56 -2.40 -16.66
C GLY A 191 -5.06 -2.08 -16.82
N ILE A 192 -4.28 -2.13 -15.74
CA ILE A 192 -2.82 -1.95 -15.79
C ILE A 192 -2.20 -3.33 -16.06
N SER A 193 -2.11 -3.71 -17.34
CA SER A 193 -1.80 -5.08 -17.77
C SER A 193 -0.39 -5.28 -18.33
N TYR A 194 0.44 -4.24 -18.38
CA TYR A 194 1.82 -4.36 -18.89
C TYR A 194 2.62 -5.38 -18.08
N LYS A 195 3.12 -6.43 -18.75
CA LYS A 195 3.76 -7.59 -18.09
C LYS A 195 5.27 -7.44 -17.87
N GLY A 196 5.90 -6.42 -18.44
CA GLY A 196 7.35 -6.30 -18.48
C GLY A 196 7.97 -7.10 -19.61
N LYS A 197 9.30 -7.29 -19.58
CA LYS A 197 10.04 -8.13 -20.53
C LYS A 197 9.91 -9.60 -20.14
N ALA A 198 10.01 -10.50 -21.10
CA ALA A 198 9.84 -11.95 -20.87
C ALA A 198 10.77 -12.54 -19.80
N ASP A 199 11.96 -11.99 -19.68
CA ASP A 199 12.97 -12.37 -18.68
C ASP A 199 12.89 -11.60 -17.36
N ASN A 200 12.00 -10.59 -17.28
CA ASN A 200 11.85 -9.74 -16.11
C ASN A 200 10.39 -9.30 -15.92
N LEU A 201 9.54 -10.28 -15.67
CA LEU A 201 8.11 -10.07 -15.51
C LEU A 201 7.79 -9.24 -14.27
N ILE A 202 6.84 -8.31 -14.44
CA ILE A 202 6.28 -7.50 -13.36
C ILE A 202 5.14 -8.29 -12.72
N ARG A 203 5.13 -8.37 -11.39
CA ARG A 203 4.05 -9.02 -10.65
C ARG A 203 2.76 -8.22 -10.78
N ASP A 204 1.64 -8.94 -10.83
CA ASP A 204 0.32 -8.30 -10.89
C ASP A 204 -0.11 -7.75 -9.55
N GLU A 205 0.37 -8.35 -8.47
CA GLU A 205 0.19 -7.88 -7.11
C GLU A 205 1.12 -6.72 -6.80
N VAL A 206 0.56 -5.62 -6.33
CA VAL A 206 1.28 -4.44 -5.83
C VAL A 206 0.87 -4.15 -4.40
N ASN A 207 1.84 -3.74 -3.57
CA ASN A 207 1.59 -3.36 -2.19
C ASN A 207 1.33 -1.86 -2.09
N ILE A 208 0.28 -1.48 -1.37
CA ILE A 208 -0.07 -0.10 -1.07
C ILE A 208 0.16 0.14 0.42
N GLN A 209 0.96 1.15 0.74
CA GLN A 209 1.21 1.61 2.09
C GLN A 209 0.63 3.00 2.27
N VAL A 210 -0.24 3.14 3.24
CA VAL A 210 -0.94 4.37 3.58
C VAL A 210 -0.53 4.81 4.97
N ARG A 211 -0.14 6.06 5.10
CA ARG A 211 0.03 6.73 6.38
C ARG A 211 -0.62 8.11 6.29
N LEU A 212 -1.62 8.33 7.11
CA LEU A 212 -2.36 9.59 7.16
C LEU A 212 -2.36 10.13 8.58
N ARG A 213 -2.07 11.42 8.72
CA ARG A 213 -2.14 12.16 9.98
C ARG A 213 -3.04 13.36 9.79
N GLY A 214 -4.18 13.33 10.47
CA GLY A 214 -5.22 14.33 10.32
C GLY A 214 -5.04 15.54 11.25
N ARG A 215 -5.72 16.61 10.89
CA ARG A 215 -5.99 17.77 11.76
C ARG A 215 -7.43 18.20 11.52
N ALA A 216 -8.05 18.81 12.51
CA ALA A 216 -9.42 19.30 12.36
C ALA A 216 -9.50 20.29 11.18
N ALA A 217 -10.50 20.12 10.31
CA ALA A 217 -10.74 21.07 9.25
C ALA A 217 -11.32 22.36 9.82
N GLY A 218 -10.75 23.51 9.41
CA GLY A 218 -11.28 24.83 9.83
C GLY A 218 -10.68 25.41 11.13
N VAL A 219 -9.52 24.92 11.57
CA VAL A 219 -8.71 25.58 12.62
C VAL A 219 -7.45 26.16 12.00
#